data_21bbbc4a0a8bedf2e1279d8d6a444c05
#
_entry.id   21bbbc4a0a8bedf2e1279d8d6a444c05
#
_cell.length_a   1.000
_cell.length_b   1.000
_cell.length_c   1.000
_cell.angle_alpha   90.00
_cell.angle_beta   90.00
_cell.angle_gamma   90.00
#
_symmetry.space_group_name_H-M   'P 1'
#
loop_
_entity.id
_entity.type
_entity.pdbx_description
1 polymer ?
#
loop_
_entity_poly.entity_id
_entity_poly.type
_entity_poly.pdbx_seq_one_letter_code
_entity_poly.pdbx_strand_id
1 'polypeptide(L)'
;ILDLYKLNLGNKNLEILKKILHRPNGMILLTGPTGSGKSTTLYACLNELKSIEKKIISAEDPIEYKIPLVQQILLNSKVGVEFNSVLRAILRQDPDIIMIGEIRDEESLDIALKASLTGHLLLSTLHTNDALSTIDRLLDMQAKSYLIASALSLVIAQRLVRKLCPWCKQKSKKHYIEFEGEFFEPKGCERCHHSGFFGRELIAECLEINEDLACAIRENQDKTILMELAKKYGFQTMFEQGLKKAKEGLTSIDELLRVVR
;
A
#
# COMPACT_ATOMS: atom_id res chain seq x y z
N ILE A 1 0.11 0.11 -19.48
CA ILE A 1 -0.39 -1.01 -18.66
C ILE A 1 0.45 -1.03 -17.41
N LEU A 2 -0.18 -0.81 -16.23
CA LEU A 2 0.48 -0.92 -14.94
C LEU A 2 0.72 -2.41 -14.65
N ASP A 3 1.98 -2.76 -14.60
CA ASP A 3 2.47 -4.10 -14.35
C ASP A 3 2.98 -4.15 -12.91
N LEU A 4 2.52 -5.12 -12.13
CA LEU A 4 2.88 -5.31 -10.73
C LEU A 4 4.40 -5.45 -10.54
N TYR A 5 5.07 -6.08 -11.50
CA TYR A 5 6.54 -6.25 -11.49
C TYR A 5 7.31 -4.94 -11.67
N LYS A 6 6.71 -3.93 -12.30
CA LYS A 6 7.33 -2.62 -12.53
C LYS A 6 7.20 -1.65 -11.35
N LEU A 7 6.47 -2.04 -10.30
CA LEU A 7 6.29 -1.20 -9.11
C LEU A 7 7.55 -1.10 -8.23
N ASN A 8 8.56 -1.96 -8.44
CA ASN A 8 9.78 -1.99 -7.63
C ASN A 8 9.52 -2.15 -6.11
N LEU A 9 8.53 -2.96 -5.75
CA LEU A 9 8.20 -3.30 -4.35
C LEU A 9 9.34 -4.04 -3.62
N GLY A 10 10.29 -4.59 -4.38
CA GLY A 10 11.28 -5.56 -3.90
C GLY A 10 10.71 -7.00 -3.94
N ASN A 11 11.58 -7.97 -4.19
CA ASN A 11 11.17 -9.36 -4.47
C ASN A 11 10.31 -9.94 -3.35
N LYS A 12 10.74 -9.80 -2.09
CA LYS A 12 10.01 -10.33 -0.94
C LYS A 12 8.60 -9.74 -0.81
N ASN A 13 8.47 -8.42 -0.90
CA ASN A 13 7.17 -7.74 -0.80
C ASN A 13 6.25 -8.11 -1.97
N LEU A 14 6.82 -8.28 -3.16
CA LEU A 14 6.07 -8.72 -4.34
C LEU A 14 5.55 -10.15 -4.18
N GLU A 15 6.35 -11.08 -3.65
CA GLU A 15 5.94 -12.45 -3.38
C GLU A 15 4.81 -12.50 -2.35
N ILE A 16 4.92 -11.74 -1.25
CA ILE A 16 3.87 -11.62 -0.24
C ILE A 16 2.58 -11.10 -0.89
N LEU A 17 2.66 -10.01 -1.63
CA LEU A 17 1.50 -9.42 -2.30
C LEU A 17 0.84 -10.42 -3.25
N LYS A 18 1.60 -11.09 -4.09
CA LYS A 18 1.07 -12.10 -5.03
C LYS A 18 0.39 -13.26 -4.31
N LYS A 19 1.01 -13.79 -3.26
CA LYS A 19 0.43 -14.84 -2.43
C LYS A 19 -0.95 -14.44 -1.88
N ILE A 20 -1.07 -13.21 -1.38
CA ILE A 20 -2.31 -12.70 -0.78
C ILE A 20 -3.36 -12.34 -1.84
N LEU A 21 -2.97 -11.78 -2.98
CA LEU A 21 -3.87 -11.47 -4.09
C LEU A 21 -4.61 -12.69 -4.65
N HIS A 22 -4.06 -13.90 -4.51
CA HIS A 22 -4.68 -15.13 -4.98
C HIS A 22 -5.52 -15.85 -3.90
N ARG A 23 -5.70 -15.23 -2.72
CA ARG A 23 -6.65 -15.74 -1.72
C ARG A 23 -8.09 -15.50 -2.20
N PRO A 24 -9.02 -16.40 -1.83
CA PRO A 24 -10.43 -16.23 -2.23
C PRO A 24 -11.11 -15.06 -1.51
N ASN A 25 -10.63 -14.69 -0.34
CA ASN A 25 -11.20 -13.64 0.49
C ASN A 25 -10.14 -12.98 1.37
N GLY A 26 -10.49 -11.87 1.99
CA GLY A 26 -9.64 -11.09 2.87
C GLY A 26 -9.54 -9.63 2.45
N MET A 27 -8.85 -8.83 3.25
CA MET A 27 -8.68 -7.40 3.01
C MET A 27 -7.21 -7.06 2.79
N ILE A 28 -6.93 -6.31 1.73
CA ILE A 28 -5.63 -5.71 1.43
C ILE A 28 -5.78 -4.20 1.53
N LEU A 29 -5.00 -3.56 2.41
CA LEU A 29 -4.99 -2.12 2.58
C LEU A 29 -3.69 -1.51 2.11
N LEU A 30 -3.79 -0.50 1.24
CA LEU A 30 -2.67 0.35 0.87
C LEU A 30 -2.74 1.65 1.66
N THR A 31 -1.63 2.07 2.23
CA THR A 31 -1.60 3.29 3.02
C THR A 31 -0.46 4.21 2.64
N GLY A 32 -0.60 5.47 2.98
CA GLY A 32 0.37 6.51 2.69
C GLY A 32 -0.32 7.85 2.36
N PRO A 33 0.43 8.95 2.28
CA PRO A 33 -0.11 10.26 1.94
C PRO A 33 -0.61 10.33 0.49
N THR A 34 -1.28 11.42 0.17
CA THR A 34 -1.61 11.75 -1.22
C THR A 34 -0.35 11.77 -2.08
N GLY A 35 -0.42 11.18 -3.27
CA GLY A 35 0.72 11.12 -4.18
C GLY A 35 1.76 10.04 -3.86
N SER A 36 1.53 9.15 -2.90
CA SER A 36 2.44 8.02 -2.60
C SER A 36 2.35 6.85 -3.60
N GLY A 37 1.42 6.92 -4.57
CA GLY A 37 1.25 5.90 -5.61
C GLY A 37 0.25 4.79 -5.27
N LYS A 38 -0.61 4.97 -4.26
CA LYS A 38 -1.61 3.96 -3.85
C LYS A 38 -2.51 3.51 -5.00
N SER A 39 -3.13 4.46 -5.72
CA SER A 39 -4.00 4.14 -6.88
C SER A 39 -3.23 3.36 -7.96
N THR A 40 -1.97 3.73 -8.21
CA THR A 40 -1.10 3.01 -9.15
C THR A 40 -0.91 1.55 -8.76
N THR A 41 -0.65 1.29 -7.48
CA THR A 41 -0.47 -0.06 -6.94
C THR A 41 -1.79 -0.83 -6.95
N LEU A 42 -2.92 -0.21 -6.54
CA LEU A 42 -4.24 -0.85 -6.62
C LEU A 42 -4.57 -1.29 -8.05
N TYR A 43 -4.35 -0.40 -9.00
CA TYR A 43 -4.63 -0.70 -10.41
C TYR A 43 -3.71 -1.80 -10.98
N ALA A 44 -2.44 -1.85 -10.53
CA ALA A 44 -1.56 -2.95 -10.87
C ALA A 44 -2.06 -4.29 -10.28
N CYS A 45 -2.59 -4.27 -9.05
CA CYS A 45 -3.23 -5.45 -8.44
C CYS A 45 -4.46 -5.88 -9.23
N LEU A 46 -5.35 -4.96 -9.63
CA LEU A 46 -6.52 -5.29 -10.45
C LEU A 46 -6.13 -5.84 -11.83
N ASN A 47 -5.07 -5.28 -12.44
CA ASN A 47 -4.56 -5.80 -13.70
C ASN A 47 -4.00 -7.24 -13.59
N GLU A 48 -3.39 -7.59 -12.46
CA GLU A 48 -2.93 -8.96 -12.18
C GLU A 48 -4.10 -9.93 -11.97
N LEU A 49 -5.17 -9.46 -11.31
CA LEU A 49 -6.31 -10.28 -10.91
C LEU A 49 -7.37 -10.46 -11.99
N LYS A 50 -7.44 -9.55 -12.97
CA LYS A 50 -8.51 -9.56 -13.97
C LYS A 50 -8.49 -10.81 -14.83
N SER A 51 -9.66 -11.42 -14.95
CA SER A 51 -9.90 -12.60 -15.77
C SER A 51 -11.36 -12.59 -16.21
N ILE A 52 -11.71 -13.35 -17.24
CA ILE A 52 -13.11 -13.53 -17.67
C ILE A 52 -13.91 -14.36 -16.65
N GLU A 53 -13.24 -15.08 -15.77
CA GLU A 53 -13.84 -15.92 -14.74
C GLU A 53 -14.11 -15.19 -13.43
N LYS A 54 -13.61 -13.95 -13.28
CA LYS A 54 -13.71 -13.17 -12.04
C LYS A 54 -14.49 -11.90 -12.26
N LYS A 55 -15.51 -11.70 -11.45
CA LYS A 55 -16.26 -10.46 -11.41
C LYS A 55 -15.59 -9.46 -10.48
N ILE A 56 -14.97 -8.44 -11.07
CA ILE A 56 -14.26 -7.37 -10.36
C ILE A 56 -15.07 -6.09 -10.45
N ILE A 57 -15.41 -5.50 -9.31
CA ILE A 57 -16.14 -4.24 -9.24
C ILE A 57 -15.35 -3.24 -8.39
N SER A 58 -15.23 -2.01 -8.89
CA SER A 58 -14.63 -0.92 -8.13
C SER A 58 -15.58 0.24 -7.87
N ALA A 59 -15.38 0.95 -6.75
CA ALA A 59 -16.02 2.22 -6.40
C ALA A 59 -14.94 3.28 -6.18
N GLU A 60 -14.93 4.33 -7.02
CA GLU A 60 -13.81 5.26 -7.13
C GLU A 60 -14.26 6.73 -7.18
N ASP A 61 -13.42 7.63 -6.68
CA ASP A 61 -13.63 9.08 -6.71
C ASP A 61 -12.29 9.83 -6.89
N PRO A 62 -11.89 10.14 -8.14
CA PRO A 62 -12.45 9.72 -9.42
C PRO A 62 -11.87 8.40 -9.95
N ILE A 63 -12.37 7.91 -11.09
CA ILE A 63 -11.74 6.86 -11.89
C ILE A 63 -10.55 7.47 -12.64
N GLU A 64 -9.32 7.03 -12.34
CA GLU A 64 -8.10 7.56 -12.97
C GLU A 64 -7.96 7.14 -14.45
N TYR A 65 -8.24 5.88 -14.76
CA TYR A 65 -8.35 5.35 -16.11
C TYR A 65 -9.15 4.04 -16.14
N LYS A 66 -9.68 3.69 -17.30
CA LYS A 66 -10.49 2.47 -17.47
C LYS A 66 -9.61 1.22 -17.53
N ILE A 67 -10.02 0.20 -16.78
CA ILE A 67 -9.40 -1.13 -16.78
C ILE A 67 -10.35 -2.11 -17.48
N PRO A 68 -9.92 -2.75 -18.57
CA PRO A 68 -10.74 -3.79 -19.23
C PRO A 68 -11.07 -4.93 -18.24
N LEU A 69 -12.29 -5.48 -18.32
CA LEU A 69 -12.81 -6.55 -17.47
C LEU A 69 -13.04 -6.13 -16.00
N VAL A 70 -12.98 -4.84 -15.66
CA VAL A 70 -13.35 -4.30 -14.35
C VAL A 70 -14.57 -3.40 -14.51
N GLN A 71 -15.59 -3.66 -13.73
CA GLN A 71 -16.76 -2.77 -13.63
C GLN A 71 -16.43 -1.64 -12.66
N GLN A 72 -16.14 -0.45 -13.20
CA GLN A 72 -15.75 0.72 -12.41
C GLN A 72 -16.96 1.65 -12.23
N ILE A 73 -17.27 1.96 -10.96
CA ILE A 73 -18.37 2.84 -10.57
C ILE A 73 -17.78 4.16 -10.08
N LEU A 74 -18.11 5.26 -10.77
CA LEU A 74 -17.75 6.59 -10.36
C LEU A 74 -18.69 7.06 -9.24
N LEU A 75 -18.11 7.38 -8.08
CA LEU A 75 -18.85 7.97 -6.97
C LEU A 75 -19.18 9.43 -7.29
N ASN A 76 -20.39 9.86 -6.97
CA ASN A 76 -20.84 11.23 -7.17
C ASN A 76 -21.95 11.59 -6.16
N SER A 77 -21.57 12.15 -5.03
CA SER A 77 -22.48 12.53 -3.95
C SER A 77 -23.53 13.58 -4.39
N LYS A 78 -23.22 14.41 -5.42
CA LYS A 78 -24.16 15.44 -5.92
C LYS A 78 -25.41 14.83 -6.56
N VAL A 79 -25.33 13.59 -7.04
CA VAL A 79 -26.44 12.87 -7.67
C VAL A 79 -26.87 11.64 -6.83
N GLY A 80 -26.47 11.57 -5.57
CA GLY A 80 -26.89 10.50 -4.66
C GLY A 80 -26.14 9.17 -4.83
N VAL A 81 -25.07 9.13 -5.65
CA VAL A 81 -24.20 7.96 -5.78
C VAL A 81 -23.14 8.02 -4.68
N GLU A 82 -23.59 7.70 -3.47
CA GLU A 82 -22.77 7.75 -2.27
C GLU A 82 -22.07 6.43 -2.00
N PHE A 83 -20.92 6.51 -1.32
CA PHE A 83 -20.03 5.40 -1.04
C PHE A 83 -20.74 4.19 -0.42
N ASN A 84 -21.44 4.39 0.72
CA ASN A 84 -22.07 3.29 1.46
C ASN A 84 -23.21 2.62 0.68
N SER A 85 -24.00 3.40 -0.07
CA SER A 85 -25.08 2.88 -0.91
C SER A 85 -24.53 2.05 -2.06
N VAL A 86 -23.45 2.53 -2.70
CA VAL A 86 -22.76 1.82 -3.79
C VAL A 86 -22.11 0.52 -3.28
N LEU A 87 -21.44 0.55 -2.15
CA LEU A 87 -20.80 -0.65 -1.58
C LEU A 87 -21.83 -1.74 -1.25
N ARG A 88 -22.97 -1.36 -0.65
CA ARG A 88 -24.07 -2.32 -0.43
C ARG A 88 -24.68 -2.84 -1.73
N ALA A 89 -24.72 -2.04 -2.77
CA ALA A 89 -25.18 -2.48 -4.08
C ALA A 89 -24.19 -3.45 -4.76
N ILE A 90 -22.89 -3.17 -4.63
CA ILE A 90 -21.82 -4.05 -5.14
C ILE A 90 -21.94 -5.45 -4.51
N LEU A 91 -22.12 -5.55 -3.19
CA LEU A 91 -22.26 -6.83 -2.49
C LEU A 91 -23.44 -7.69 -2.98
N ARG A 92 -24.47 -7.07 -3.58
CA ARG A 92 -25.60 -7.80 -4.20
C ARG A 92 -25.38 -8.17 -5.65
N GLN A 93 -24.23 -7.85 -6.19
CA GLN A 93 -23.84 -8.16 -7.58
C GLN A 93 -23.02 -9.44 -7.72
N ASP A 94 -22.82 -10.19 -6.62
CA ASP A 94 -21.99 -11.40 -6.57
C ASP A 94 -20.57 -11.16 -7.15
N PRO A 95 -19.80 -10.22 -6.57
CA PRO A 95 -18.44 -9.96 -7.00
C PRO A 95 -17.46 -10.93 -6.37
N ASP A 96 -16.41 -11.33 -7.07
CA ASP A 96 -15.27 -12.05 -6.49
C ASP A 96 -14.29 -11.07 -5.81
N ILE A 97 -14.09 -9.91 -6.45
CA ILE A 97 -13.12 -8.90 -6.03
C ILE A 97 -13.78 -7.53 -5.98
N ILE A 98 -13.60 -6.86 -4.87
CA ILE A 98 -14.09 -5.50 -4.64
C ILE A 98 -12.90 -4.57 -4.45
N MET A 99 -12.83 -3.47 -5.20
CA MET A 99 -11.89 -2.40 -4.93
C MET A 99 -12.64 -1.15 -4.51
N ILE A 100 -12.20 -0.56 -3.41
CA ILE A 100 -12.72 0.67 -2.85
C ILE A 100 -11.61 1.70 -2.89
N GLY A 101 -11.83 2.85 -3.54
CA GLY A 101 -10.82 3.90 -3.67
C GLY A 101 -10.21 4.27 -2.32
N GLU A 102 -11.04 4.56 -1.32
CA GLU A 102 -10.60 4.77 0.06
C GLU A 102 -11.73 4.51 1.07
N ILE A 103 -11.37 4.09 2.28
CA ILE A 103 -12.27 3.97 3.43
C ILE A 103 -12.12 5.25 4.26
N ARG A 104 -13.22 6.02 4.42
CA ARG A 104 -13.21 7.32 5.10
C ARG A 104 -13.86 7.32 6.48
N ASP A 105 -14.84 6.46 6.69
CA ASP A 105 -15.70 6.45 7.88
C ASP A 105 -15.92 5.04 8.44
N GLU A 106 -16.47 4.99 9.65
CA GLU A 106 -16.75 3.76 10.39
C GLU A 106 -17.71 2.84 9.63
N GLU A 107 -18.78 3.39 9.03
CA GLU A 107 -19.79 2.59 8.34
C GLU A 107 -19.21 1.87 7.13
N SER A 108 -18.42 2.56 6.31
CA SER A 108 -17.73 1.97 5.15
C SER A 108 -16.71 0.91 5.57
N LEU A 109 -16.03 1.15 6.69
CA LEU A 109 -15.08 0.17 7.24
C LEU A 109 -15.80 -1.10 7.72
N ASP A 110 -16.89 -0.97 8.44
CA ASP A 110 -17.66 -2.12 8.94
C ASP A 110 -18.20 -2.97 7.79
N ILE A 111 -18.74 -2.34 6.73
CA ILE A 111 -19.21 -3.06 5.54
C ILE A 111 -18.05 -3.76 4.83
N ALA A 112 -16.90 -3.09 4.68
CA ALA A 112 -15.71 -3.64 4.01
C ALA A 112 -15.13 -4.85 4.77
N LEU A 113 -15.02 -4.76 6.11
CA LEU A 113 -14.56 -5.87 6.96
C LEU A 113 -15.50 -7.07 6.83
N LYS A 114 -16.82 -6.87 6.91
CA LYS A 114 -17.82 -7.95 6.76
C LYS A 114 -17.78 -8.58 5.36
N ALA A 115 -17.62 -7.77 4.31
CA ALA A 115 -17.46 -8.27 2.95
C ALA A 115 -16.24 -9.19 2.81
N SER A 116 -15.10 -8.78 3.39
CA SER A 116 -13.87 -9.56 3.37
C SER A 116 -13.97 -10.90 4.12
N LEU A 117 -14.90 -11.02 5.06
CA LEU A 117 -15.16 -12.26 5.80
C LEU A 117 -16.18 -13.18 5.08
N THR A 118 -16.99 -12.62 4.19
CA THR A 118 -18.07 -13.35 3.51
C THR A 118 -17.71 -13.81 2.09
N GLY A 119 -16.42 -14.00 1.81
CA GLY A 119 -15.98 -14.62 0.56
C GLY A 119 -15.43 -13.68 -0.50
N HIS A 120 -15.26 -12.38 -0.20
CA HIS A 120 -14.77 -11.40 -1.17
C HIS A 120 -13.32 -11.00 -0.89
N LEU A 121 -12.50 -10.89 -1.91
CA LEU A 121 -11.21 -10.21 -1.81
C LEU A 121 -11.43 -8.71 -1.96
N LEU A 122 -11.12 -7.96 -0.91
CA LEU A 122 -11.33 -6.51 -0.87
C LEU A 122 -9.99 -5.77 -0.86
N LEU A 123 -9.83 -4.81 -1.79
CA LEU A 123 -8.69 -3.92 -1.87
C LEU A 123 -9.14 -2.49 -1.59
N SER A 124 -8.43 -1.77 -0.72
CA SER A 124 -8.74 -0.37 -0.45
C SER A 124 -7.54 0.44 0.00
N THR A 125 -7.76 1.74 0.24
CA THR A 125 -6.73 2.62 0.79
C THR A 125 -7.15 3.28 2.09
N LEU A 126 -6.14 3.63 2.88
CA LEU A 126 -6.23 4.48 4.07
C LEU A 126 -5.12 5.54 4.04
N HIS A 127 -5.23 6.51 4.94
CA HIS A 127 -4.21 7.54 5.15
C HIS A 127 -3.55 7.34 6.52
N THR A 128 -2.51 6.52 6.58
CA THR A 128 -1.64 6.34 7.76
C THR A 128 -0.17 6.46 7.37
N ASN A 129 0.71 6.62 8.33
CA ASN A 129 2.13 6.84 8.07
C ASN A 129 2.92 5.57 7.83
N ASP A 130 2.55 4.47 8.47
CA ASP A 130 3.19 3.16 8.40
C ASP A 130 2.15 2.03 8.47
N ALA A 131 2.58 0.80 8.24
CA ALA A 131 1.69 -0.35 8.17
C ALA A 131 1.08 -0.72 9.54
N LEU A 132 1.83 -0.60 10.63
CA LEU A 132 1.32 -0.90 11.97
C LEU A 132 0.33 0.15 12.45
N SER A 133 0.59 1.44 12.19
CA SER A 133 -0.36 2.52 12.50
C SER A 133 -1.69 2.39 11.75
N THR A 134 -1.74 1.55 10.72
CA THR A 134 -3.01 1.23 10.06
C THR A 134 -3.92 0.45 11.00
N ILE A 135 -3.37 -0.45 11.82
CA ILE A 135 -4.15 -1.22 12.81
C ILE A 135 -4.75 -0.27 13.85
N ASP A 136 -3.93 0.65 14.41
CA ASP A 136 -4.40 1.67 15.34
C ASP A 136 -5.52 2.51 14.71
N ARG A 137 -5.34 2.92 13.45
CA ARG A 137 -6.35 3.71 12.72
C ARG A 137 -7.67 2.97 12.55
N LEU A 138 -7.63 1.66 12.26
CA LEU A 138 -8.85 0.84 12.17
C LEU A 138 -9.57 0.74 13.52
N LEU A 139 -8.83 0.63 14.63
CA LEU A 139 -9.38 0.64 15.98
C LEU A 139 -9.98 2.02 16.32
N ASP A 140 -9.31 3.12 15.99
CA ASP A 140 -9.82 4.49 16.16
C ASP A 140 -11.13 4.73 15.39
N MET A 141 -11.27 4.08 14.23
CA MET A 141 -12.50 4.06 13.44
C MET A 141 -13.54 3.07 13.99
N GLN A 142 -13.43 2.68 15.27
CA GLN A 142 -14.37 1.82 16.00
C GLN A 142 -14.49 0.37 15.46
N ALA A 143 -13.57 -0.06 14.60
CA ALA A 143 -13.56 -1.45 14.16
C ALA A 143 -13.18 -2.37 15.33
N LYS A 144 -13.92 -3.45 15.51
CA LYS A 144 -13.64 -4.42 16.55
C LYS A 144 -12.38 -5.22 16.22
N SER A 145 -11.47 -5.38 17.17
CA SER A 145 -10.18 -6.04 16.98
C SER A 145 -10.30 -7.45 16.38
N TYR A 146 -11.31 -8.22 16.78
CA TYR A 146 -11.54 -9.56 16.23
C TYR A 146 -11.95 -9.54 14.75
N LEU A 147 -12.66 -8.49 14.27
CA LEU A 147 -12.99 -8.32 12.86
C LEU A 147 -11.73 -7.96 12.05
N ILE A 148 -10.92 -7.03 12.56
CA ILE A 148 -9.64 -6.66 11.95
C ILE A 148 -8.75 -7.89 11.83
N ALA A 149 -8.55 -8.63 12.92
CA ALA A 149 -7.72 -9.82 12.97
C ALA A 149 -8.15 -10.91 11.98
N SER A 150 -9.45 -11.03 11.71
CA SER A 150 -9.99 -12.07 10.84
C SER A 150 -10.08 -11.65 9.36
N ALA A 151 -10.30 -10.37 9.08
CA ALA A 151 -10.48 -9.86 7.72
C ALA A 151 -9.18 -9.36 7.09
N LEU A 152 -8.31 -8.67 7.86
CA LEU A 152 -7.11 -8.04 7.33
C LEU A 152 -6.06 -9.09 6.99
N SER A 153 -5.62 -9.11 5.73
CA SER A 153 -4.62 -10.07 5.24
C SER A 153 -3.26 -9.41 4.99
N LEU A 154 -3.26 -8.15 4.55
CA LEU A 154 -2.04 -7.44 4.17
C LEU A 154 -2.23 -5.93 4.31
N VAL A 155 -1.23 -5.26 4.86
CA VAL A 155 -1.10 -3.80 4.81
C VAL A 155 0.18 -3.45 4.06
N ILE A 156 0.05 -2.56 3.07
CA ILE A 156 1.19 -2.02 2.32
C ILE A 156 1.26 -0.52 2.57
N ALA A 157 2.23 -0.07 3.36
CA ALA A 157 2.50 1.35 3.49
C ALA A 157 3.57 1.77 2.47
N GLN A 158 3.34 2.88 1.79
CA GLN A 158 4.19 3.28 0.67
C GLN A 158 4.42 4.79 0.58
N ARG A 159 5.58 5.14 0.05
CA ARG A 159 6.04 6.50 -0.27
C ARG A 159 6.75 6.51 -1.60
N LEU A 160 6.76 7.67 -2.25
CA LEU A 160 7.60 7.92 -3.42
C LEU A 160 8.74 8.85 -3.03
N VAL A 161 9.98 8.43 -3.30
CA VAL A 161 11.18 9.24 -3.20
C VAL A 161 11.65 9.65 -4.59
N ARG A 162 12.33 10.78 -4.70
CA ARG A 162 12.98 11.18 -5.94
C ARG A 162 14.15 10.24 -6.23
N LYS A 163 14.22 9.78 -7.46
CA LYS A 163 15.31 8.92 -7.94
C LYS A 163 16.49 9.77 -8.34
N LEU A 164 17.68 9.40 -7.89
CA LEU A 164 18.91 10.09 -8.32
C LEU A 164 19.07 10.00 -9.84
N CYS A 165 19.50 11.10 -10.43
CA CYS A 165 19.77 11.15 -11.84
C CYS A 165 20.94 10.21 -12.20
N PRO A 166 20.75 9.21 -13.08
CA PRO A 166 21.80 8.21 -13.38
C PRO A 166 23.02 8.80 -14.07
N TRP A 167 22.86 9.98 -14.70
CA TRP A 167 23.94 10.61 -15.46
C TRP A 167 24.82 11.55 -14.63
N CYS A 168 24.35 11.99 -13.45
CA CYS A 168 25.12 12.96 -12.66
C CYS A 168 25.19 12.65 -11.16
N LYS A 169 24.61 11.54 -10.69
CA LYS A 169 24.81 11.14 -9.30
C LYS A 169 26.28 10.89 -9.02
N GLN A 170 26.72 11.25 -7.83
CA GLN A 170 28.10 11.06 -7.38
C GLN A 170 28.11 10.38 -6.01
N LYS A 171 29.25 9.76 -5.64
CA LYS A 171 29.45 9.25 -4.28
C LYS A 171 29.38 10.40 -3.30
N SER A 172 28.62 10.22 -2.23
CA SER A 172 28.52 11.23 -1.17
C SER A 172 29.83 11.31 -0.39
N LYS A 173 30.25 12.53 -0.12
CA LYS A 173 31.38 12.81 0.79
C LYS A 173 30.93 12.94 2.25
N LYS A 174 29.60 12.94 2.49
CA LYS A 174 29.06 13.04 3.85
C LYS A 174 29.26 11.72 4.58
N HIS A 175 29.79 11.80 5.80
CA HIS A 175 29.82 10.69 6.72
C HIS A 175 28.47 10.64 7.48
N TYR A 176 27.70 9.60 7.22
CA TYR A 176 26.47 9.33 7.95
C TYR A 176 26.82 8.40 9.12
N ILE A 177 27.05 8.98 10.32
CA ILE A 177 27.53 8.24 11.52
C ILE A 177 26.58 7.08 11.89
N GLU A 178 25.29 7.23 11.61
CA GLU A 178 24.25 6.24 11.94
C GLU A 178 24.09 5.13 10.90
N PHE A 179 24.71 5.26 9.70
CA PHE A 179 24.47 4.34 8.58
C PHE A 179 25.78 3.89 7.94
N GLU A 180 26.08 2.61 8.04
CA GLU A 180 27.22 2.01 7.36
C GLU A 180 26.95 1.81 5.87
N GLY A 181 27.94 2.10 5.03
CA GLY A 181 27.92 1.84 3.59
C GLY A 181 28.28 3.04 2.73
N GLU A 182 28.32 2.79 1.41
CA GLU A 182 28.50 3.85 0.41
C GLU A 182 27.14 4.43 0.03
N PHE A 183 27.07 5.75 -0.04
CA PHE A 183 25.86 6.47 -0.44
C PHE A 183 26.15 7.41 -1.59
N PHE A 184 25.09 7.87 -2.24
CA PHE A 184 25.14 8.75 -3.39
C PHE A 184 24.34 10.03 -3.13
N GLU A 185 24.78 11.12 -3.77
CA GLU A 185 24.15 12.42 -3.67
C GLU A 185 23.87 13.01 -5.05
N PRO A 186 22.87 13.92 -5.16
CA PRO A 186 22.56 14.60 -6.40
C PRO A 186 23.63 15.65 -6.72
N LYS A 187 24.11 15.70 -7.97
CA LYS A 187 25.00 16.78 -8.45
C LYS A 187 24.24 17.81 -9.27
N GLY A 188 23.41 17.36 -10.20
CA GLY A 188 22.75 18.19 -11.20
C GLY A 188 23.46 18.19 -12.56
N CYS A 189 22.68 18.10 -13.64
CA CYS A 189 23.12 18.22 -15.02
C CYS A 189 21.95 18.71 -15.90
N GLU A 190 22.22 19.05 -17.14
CA GLU A 190 21.19 19.52 -18.09
C GLU A 190 20.04 18.53 -18.25
N ARG A 191 20.32 17.20 -18.29
CA ARG A 191 19.31 16.14 -18.45
C ARG A 191 18.28 16.08 -17.30
N CYS A 192 18.67 16.47 -16.12
CA CYS A 192 17.77 16.55 -14.95
C CYS A 192 17.39 18.00 -14.59
N HIS A 193 17.59 18.94 -15.51
CA HIS A 193 17.35 20.36 -15.26
C HIS A 193 18.04 20.85 -13.98
N HIS A 194 19.29 20.43 -13.77
CA HIS A 194 20.14 20.74 -12.61
C HIS A 194 19.58 20.32 -11.24
N SER A 195 18.47 19.58 -11.19
CA SER A 195 17.87 19.10 -9.93
C SER A 195 18.65 17.98 -9.25
N GLY A 196 19.45 17.22 -10.03
CA GLY A 196 20.12 15.99 -9.57
C GLY A 196 19.21 14.77 -9.42
N PHE A 197 17.90 14.92 -9.74
CA PHE A 197 16.92 13.84 -9.66
C PHE A 197 16.21 13.62 -11.00
N PHE A 198 15.84 12.36 -11.26
CA PHE A 198 15.13 11.98 -12.48
C PHE A 198 14.15 10.84 -12.23
N GLY A 199 12.85 11.16 -12.21
CA GLY A 199 11.79 10.22 -11.89
C GLY A 199 11.62 9.97 -10.39
N ARG A 200 10.83 8.97 -10.05
CA ARG A 200 10.46 8.60 -8.68
C ARG A 200 10.70 7.11 -8.47
N GLU A 201 10.98 6.74 -7.25
CA GLU A 201 11.19 5.36 -6.80
C GLU A 201 10.23 5.06 -5.67
N LEU A 202 9.60 3.89 -5.69
CA LEU A 202 8.69 3.45 -4.65
C LEU A 202 9.49 2.90 -3.47
N ILE A 203 9.14 3.32 -2.26
CA ILE A 203 9.55 2.67 -1.02
C ILE A 203 8.28 2.13 -0.36
N ALA A 204 8.28 0.87 0.01
CA ALA A 204 7.12 0.24 0.62
C ALA A 204 7.53 -0.74 1.71
N GLU A 205 6.70 -0.84 2.73
CA GLU A 205 6.73 -1.91 3.72
C GLU A 205 5.44 -2.73 3.60
N CYS A 206 5.55 -4.05 3.71
CA CYS A 206 4.44 -4.98 3.59
C CYS A 206 4.30 -5.79 4.87
N LEU A 207 3.20 -5.57 5.58
CA LEU A 207 2.85 -6.28 6.80
C LEU A 207 1.82 -7.37 6.46
N GLU A 208 2.28 -8.62 6.32
CA GLU A 208 1.38 -9.78 6.22
C GLU A 208 0.80 -10.08 7.60
N ILE A 209 -0.51 -10.16 7.70
CA ILE A 209 -1.20 -10.56 8.93
C ILE A 209 -1.26 -12.08 8.97
N ASN A 210 -0.32 -12.67 9.69
CA ASN A 210 -0.28 -14.09 9.99
C ASN A 210 -1.05 -14.42 11.28
N GLU A 211 -1.10 -15.68 11.67
CA GLU A 211 -1.85 -16.12 12.85
C GLU A 211 -1.38 -15.48 14.16
N ASP A 212 -0.05 -15.35 14.36
CA ASP A 212 0.50 -14.72 15.57
C ASP A 212 0.11 -13.23 15.65
N LEU A 213 0.24 -12.49 14.54
CA LEU A 213 -0.18 -11.09 14.48
C LEU A 213 -1.70 -10.94 14.62
N ALA A 214 -2.48 -11.83 14.00
CA ALA A 214 -3.93 -11.82 14.14
C ALA A 214 -4.36 -12.07 15.60
N CYS A 215 -3.69 -12.98 16.30
CA CYS A 215 -3.92 -13.23 17.72
C CYS A 215 -3.59 -11.97 18.55
N ALA A 216 -2.43 -11.37 18.35
CA ALA A 216 -2.01 -10.16 19.06
C ALA A 216 -2.94 -8.97 18.79
N ILE A 217 -3.42 -8.78 17.56
CA ILE A 217 -4.42 -7.75 17.20
C ILE A 217 -5.75 -8.02 17.95
N ARG A 218 -6.21 -9.27 17.99
CA ARG A 218 -7.44 -9.65 18.68
C ARG A 218 -7.37 -9.33 20.17
N GLU A 219 -6.21 -9.52 20.77
CA GLU A 219 -5.92 -9.26 22.17
C GLU A 219 -5.63 -7.78 22.47
N ASN A 220 -5.66 -6.90 21.45
CA ASN A 220 -5.31 -5.49 21.54
C ASN A 220 -3.91 -5.25 22.10
N GLN A 221 -2.93 -6.08 21.68
CA GLN A 221 -1.54 -5.89 22.05
C GLN A 221 -1.00 -4.58 21.47
N ASP A 222 -0.03 -3.98 22.17
CA ASP A 222 0.52 -2.70 21.77
C ASP A 222 1.41 -2.81 20.49
N LYS A 223 1.69 -1.65 19.89
CA LYS A 223 2.47 -1.54 18.64
C LYS A 223 3.87 -2.15 18.78
N THR A 224 4.46 -2.17 19.97
CA THR A 224 5.81 -2.73 20.22
C THR A 224 5.79 -4.24 20.02
N ILE A 225 4.82 -4.92 20.63
CA ILE A 225 4.62 -6.37 20.48
C ILE A 225 4.31 -6.73 19.03
N LEU A 226 3.43 -5.96 18.38
CA LEU A 226 3.12 -6.18 16.96
C LEU A 226 4.35 -6.00 16.08
N MET A 227 5.23 -5.03 16.36
CA MET A 227 6.49 -4.82 15.65
C MET A 227 7.44 -5.99 15.85
N GLU A 228 7.62 -6.48 17.08
CA GLU A 228 8.48 -7.64 17.39
C GLU A 228 8.02 -8.89 16.65
N LEU A 229 6.71 -9.17 16.67
CA LEU A 229 6.12 -10.28 15.92
C LEU A 229 6.32 -10.12 14.42
N ALA A 230 6.07 -8.93 13.87
CA ALA A 230 6.29 -8.66 12.45
C ALA A 230 7.75 -8.90 12.04
N LYS A 231 8.70 -8.40 12.85
CA LYS A 231 10.15 -8.60 12.64
C LYS A 231 10.57 -10.08 12.69
N LYS A 232 9.99 -10.88 13.59
CA LYS A 232 10.21 -12.34 13.67
C LYS A 232 9.91 -13.03 12.33
N TYR A 233 8.92 -12.53 11.59
CA TYR A 233 8.55 -13.03 10.25
C TYR A 233 9.23 -12.27 9.12
N GLY A 234 10.24 -11.45 9.46
CA GLY A 234 11.09 -10.75 8.51
C GLY A 234 10.45 -9.53 7.87
N PHE A 235 9.51 -8.88 8.56
CA PHE A 235 9.02 -7.56 8.19
C PHE A 235 10.17 -6.58 8.14
N GLN A 236 10.21 -5.77 7.09
CA GLN A 236 11.17 -4.67 6.93
C GLN A 236 10.41 -3.35 6.86
N THR A 237 10.81 -2.42 7.70
CA THR A 237 10.21 -1.09 7.71
C THR A 237 10.49 -0.34 6.42
N MET A 238 9.67 0.66 6.12
CA MET A 238 9.86 1.53 4.97
C MET A 238 11.26 2.20 4.98
N PHE A 239 11.74 2.58 6.16
CA PHE A 239 13.08 3.14 6.32
C PHE A 239 14.18 2.14 5.92
N GLU A 240 14.11 0.89 6.40
CA GLU A 240 15.08 -0.17 6.05
C GLU A 240 15.09 -0.47 4.54
N GLN A 241 13.91 -0.50 3.92
CA GLN A 241 13.78 -0.65 2.47
C GLN A 241 14.37 0.55 1.71
N GLY A 242 14.10 1.76 2.20
CA GLY A 242 14.65 2.98 1.63
C GLY A 242 16.16 3.07 1.76
N LEU A 243 16.71 2.64 2.91
CA LEU A 243 18.15 2.61 3.15
C LEU A 243 18.87 1.65 2.19
N LYS A 244 18.28 0.50 1.90
CA LYS A 244 18.78 -0.43 0.89
C LYS A 244 18.84 0.24 -0.50
N LYS A 245 17.77 0.92 -0.90
CA LYS A 245 17.72 1.64 -2.18
C LYS A 245 18.71 2.82 -2.22
N ALA A 246 18.97 3.48 -1.09
CA ALA A 246 19.97 4.52 -0.99
C ALA A 246 21.41 3.97 -1.17
N LYS A 247 21.71 2.80 -0.59
CA LYS A 247 22.98 2.09 -0.81
C LYS A 247 23.18 1.67 -2.28
N GLU A 248 22.12 1.29 -2.96
CA GLU A 248 22.10 0.97 -4.39
C GLU A 248 22.24 2.23 -5.29
N GLY A 249 22.21 3.41 -4.70
CA GLY A 249 22.30 4.69 -5.42
C GLY A 249 21.05 5.00 -6.25
N LEU A 250 19.90 4.46 -5.88
CA LEU A 250 18.60 4.77 -6.48
C LEU A 250 18.03 6.09 -5.94
N THR A 251 18.28 6.39 -4.66
CA THR A 251 17.92 7.65 -4.01
C THR A 251 19.06 8.11 -3.09
N SER A 252 18.92 9.27 -2.47
CA SER A 252 19.89 9.74 -1.46
C SER A 252 19.34 9.53 -0.05
N ILE A 253 20.24 9.47 0.96
CA ILE A 253 19.82 9.44 2.37
C ILE A 253 19.03 10.68 2.74
N ASP A 254 19.47 11.87 2.30
CA ASP A 254 18.78 13.12 2.59
C ASP A 254 17.33 13.09 2.08
N GLU A 255 17.11 12.53 0.88
CA GLU A 255 15.77 12.37 0.33
C GLU A 255 14.94 11.33 1.09
N LEU A 256 15.55 10.21 1.50
CA LEU A 256 14.91 9.20 2.33
C LEU A 256 14.45 9.79 3.67
N LEU A 257 15.32 10.49 4.36
CA LEU A 257 15.00 11.14 5.64
C LEU A 257 13.90 12.20 5.51
N ARG A 258 13.89 12.95 4.38
CA ARG A 258 12.84 13.93 4.10
C ARG A 258 11.45 13.30 3.98
N VAL A 259 11.37 12.05 3.49
CA VAL A 259 10.10 11.42 3.13
C VAL A 259 9.59 10.47 4.21
N VAL A 260 10.48 9.83 4.97
CA VAL A 260 10.14 8.73 5.90
C VAL A 260 10.19 9.16 7.38
N ARG A 261 10.76 10.32 7.66
CA ARG A 261 10.75 10.91 9.05
C ARG A 261 9.51 11.72 9.32
#